data_8965403f0a453e76b52973fc6214ea06
#
_entry.id   8965403f0a453e76b52973fc6214ea06
#
_cell.length_a   1.000
_cell.length_b   1.000
_cell.length_c   1.000
_cell.angle_alpha   90.00
_cell.angle_beta   90.00
_cell.angle_gamma   90.00
#
_symmetry.space_group_name_H-M   'P 1'
#
loop_
_entity.id
_entity.type
_entity.pdbx_description
1 polymer ?
#
loop_
_entity_poly.entity_id
_entity_poly.type
_entity_poly.pdbx_seq_one_letter_code
_entity_poly.pdbx_strand_id
1 'polypeptide(L)' 'SALDPEMVGEVLELMKDLAKEGMTMVVVTHEMGFAREVASRVLFIDDGQIKEEAAPAEFFEHPKDPRLQEFLSKIL' A
#
# COMPACT_ATOMS: atom_id res chain seq x y z
N SER A 1 12.43 3.96 13.12
CA SER A 1 12.44 4.65 11.85
C SER A 1 13.18 5.97 11.97
N ALA A 2 13.88 6.32 10.93
CA ALA A 2 14.68 7.53 10.91
C ALA A 2 13.91 8.77 10.47
N LEU A 3 12.73 8.61 9.90
CA LEU A 3 11.96 9.73 9.38
C LEU A 3 10.85 10.14 10.34
N ASP A 4 10.69 11.44 10.55
CA ASP A 4 9.56 11.93 11.32
C ASP A 4 8.31 12.00 10.43
N PRO A 5 7.12 12.13 11.02
CA PRO A 5 5.87 12.11 10.25
C PRO A 5 5.78 13.17 9.17
N GLU A 6 6.38 14.32 9.39
CA GLU A 6 6.36 15.41 8.42
C GLU A 6 7.18 15.05 7.19
N MET A 7 8.36 14.48 7.39
CA MET A 7 9.21 14.05 6.29
C MET A 7 8.60 12.89 5.52
N VAL A 8 7.94 11.96 6.22
CA VAL A 8 7.23 10.87 5.56
C VAL A 8 6.18 11.43 4.62
N GLY A 9 5.42 12.44 5.07
CA GLY A 9 4.42 13.07 4.24
C GLY A 9 5.00 13.71 2.97
N GLU A 10 6.14 14.36 3.10
CA GLU A 10 6.81 14.97 1.94
C GLU A 10 7.27 13.93 0.93
N VAL A 11 7.84 12.83 1.42
CA VAL A 11 8.30 11.74 0.55
C VAL A 11 7.11 11.12 -0.19
N LEU A 12 6.01 10.89 0.50
CA LEU A 12 4.82 10.31 -0.10
C LEU A 12 4.23 11.24 -1.17
N GLU A 13 4.23 12.54 -0.94
CA GLU A 13 3.76 13.50 -1.95
C GLU A 13 4.63 13.46 -3.20
N LEU A 14 5.95 13.37 -3.04
CA LEU A 14 6.86 13.25 -4.18
C LEU A 14 6.55 11.99 -4.96
N MET A 15 6.33 10.87 -4.28
CA MET A 15 6.02 9.61 -4.93
C MET A 15 4.69 9.67 -5.68
N LYS A 16 3.70 10.37 -5.14
CA LYS A 16 2.43 10.59 -5.83
C LYS A 16 2.65 11.33 -7.15
N ASP A 17 3.49 12.35 -7.13
CA ASP A 17 3.78 13.13 -8.32
C ASP A 17 4.45 12.27 -9.39
N LEU A 18 5.42 11.44 -8.99
CA LEU A 18 6.11 10.55 -9.91
C LEU A 18 5.15 9.53 -10.51
N ALA A 19 4.23 9.01 -9.71
CA ALA A 19 3.23 8.07 -10.20
C ALA A 19 2.32 8.71 -11.25
N LYS A 20 1.94 9.96 -11.04
CA LYS A 20 1.11 10.70 -11.99
C LYS A 20 1.81 10.93 -13.31
N GLU A 21 3.13 11.00 -13.29
CA GLU A 21 3.92 11.15 -14.51
C GLU A 21 4.10 9.82 -15.27
N GLY A 22 3.56 8.74 -14.74
CA GLY A 22 3.61 7.44 -15.41
C GLY A 22 4.80 6.58 -15.05
N MET A 23 5.56 6.95 -14.01
CA MET A 23 6.71 6.15 -13.60
C MET A 23 6.24 4.83 -12.99
N THR A 24 6.83 3.74 -13.47
CA THR A 24 6.58 2.42 -12.88
C THR A 24 7.39 2.27 -11.60
N MET A 25 6.69 1.99 -10.49
CA MET A 25 7.35 1.87 -9.20
C MET A 25 6.82 0.67 -8.44
N VAL A 26 7.72 0.01 -7.71
CA VAL A 26 7.33 -0.98 -6.70
C VAL A 26 7.64 -0.37 -5.35
N VAL A 27 6.64 -0.27 -4.50
CA VAL A 27 6.76 0.42 -3.21
C VAL A 27 6.41 -0.54 -2.09
N VAL A 28 7.30 -0.67 -1.11
CA VAL A 28 7.03 -1.43 0.10
C VAL A 28 6.69 -0.42 1.19
N THR A 29 5.51 -0.53 1.77
CA THR A 29 5.04 0.48 2.70
C THR A 29 4.05 -0.07 3.70
N HIS A 30 3.97 0.57 4.86
CA HIS A 30 2.92 0.34 5.84
C HIS A 30 1.84 1.43 5.77
N GLU A 31 2.01 2.40 4.87
CA GLU A 31 1.09 3.52 4.73
C GLU A 31 -0.07 3.12 3.84
N MET A 32 -1.14 2.64 4.45
CA MET A 32 -2.27 2.09 3.71
C MET A 32 -3.05 3.15 2.95
N GLY A 33 -3.16 4.36 3.52
CA GLY A 33 -3.81 5.46 2.80
C GLY A 33 -3.10 5.81 1.51
N PHE A 34 -1.77 5.84 1.54
CA PHE A 34 -0.96 6.09 0.36
C PHE A 34 -1.15 4.97 -0.67
N ALA A 35 -1.07 3.71 -0.23
CA ALA A 35 -1.24 2.58 -1.12
C ALA A 35 -2.61 2.62 -1.80
N ARG A 36 -3.66 2.90 -1.03
CA ARG A 36 -5.02 2.96 -1.55
C ARG A 36 -5.19 4.06 -2.59
N GLU A 37 -4.55 5.19 -2.37
CA GLU A 37 -4.69 6.36 -3.24
C GLU A 37 -3.89 6.24 -4.53
N VAL A 38 -2.69 5.68 -4.46
CA VAL A 38 -1.70 5.81 -5.53
C VAL A 38 -1.48 4.52 -6.32
N ALA A 39 -1.62 3.37 -5.68
CA ALA A 39 -1.29 2.11 -6.33
C ALA A 39 -2.29 1.74 -7.41
N SER A 40 -1.79 1.15 -8.49
CA SER A 40 -2.64 0.51 -9.48
C SER A 40 -2.89 -0.95 -9.11
N ARG A 41 -1.95 -1.56 -8.39
CA ARG A 41 -2.09 -2.92 -7.85
C ARG A 41 -1.46 -2.97 -6.47
N VAL A 42 -2.06 -3.73 -5.59
CA VAL A 42 -1.55 -3.91 -4.24
C VAL A 42 -1.33 -5.39 -3.99
N LEU A 43 -0.18 -5.72 -3.40
CA LEU A 43 0.17 -7.08 -3.07
C LEU A 43 0.33 -7.20 -1.56
N PHE A 44 -0.24 -8.25 -0.99
CA PHE A 44 -0.03 -8.58 0.41
C PHE A 44 0.93 -9.77 0.49
N ILE A 45 2.08 -9.53 1.10
CA ILE A 45 3.10 -10.56 1.25
C ILE A 45 3.18 -10.92 2.72
N ASP A 46 3.06 -12.21 3.01
CA ASP A 46 3.13 -12.72 4.36
C ASP A 46 3.78 -14.09 4.32
N ASP A 47 4.69 -14.33 5.27
CA ASP A 47 5.41 -15.59 5.37
C ASP A 47 6.11 -15.97 4.04
N GLY A 48 6.71 -14.96 3.40
CA GLY A 48 7.45 -15.15 2.17
C GLY A 48 6.61 -15.46 0.94
N GLN A 49 5.29 -15.30 1.04
CA GLN A 49 4.38 -15.63 -0.05
C GLN A 49 3.46 -14.48 -0.37
N ILE A 50 3.10 -14.35 -1.65
CA ILE A 50 2.08 -13.40 -2.07
C ILE A 50 0.72 -14.02 -1.75
N LYS A 51 0.05 -13.50 -0.75
CA LYS A 51 -1.23 -14.03 -0.29
C LYS A 51 -2.41 -13.47 -1.06
N GLU A 52 -2.29 -12.24 -1.54
CA GLU A 52 -3.33 -11.62 -2.34
C GLU A 52 -2.74 -10.51 -3.20
N GLU A 53 -3.32 -10.34 -4.38
CA GLU A 53 -2.94 -9.28 -5.30
C GLU A 53 -4.22 -8.79 -5.97
N ALA A 54 -4.49 -7.49 -5.88
CA ALA A 54 -5.72 -6.92 -6.44
C ALA A 54 -5.58 -5.41 -6.64
N ALA A 55 -6.52 -4.83 -7.37
CA ALA A 55 -6.66 -3.39 -7.44
C ALA A 55 -7.02 -2.85 -6.06
N PRO A 56 -6.69 -1.58 -5.75
CA PRO A 56 -6.91 -1.05 -4.41
C PRO A 56 -8.32 -1.22 -3.86
N ALA A 57 -9.36 -0.96 -4.66
CA ALA A 57 -10.71 -1.08 -4.17
C ALA A 57 -11.03 -2.51 -3.70
N GLU A 58 -10.66 -3.50 -4.50
CA GLU A 58 -10.87 -4.89 -4.13
C GLU A 58 -10.03 -5.30 -2.93
N PHE A 59 -8.78 -4.87 -2.92
CA PHE A 59 -7.84 -5.22 -1.87
C PHE A 59 -8.32 -4.73 -0.50
N PHE A 60 -8.75 -3.49 -0.41
CA PHE A 60 -9.11 -2.87 0.86
C PHE A 60 -10.56 -3.09 1.26
N GLU A 61 -11.47 -3.16 0.30
CA GLU A 61 -12.90 -3.26 0.60
C GLU A 61 -13.43 -4.70 0.55
N HIS A 62 -12.79 -5.56 -0.24
CA HIS A 62 -13.23 -6.95 -0.39
C HIS A 62 -12.06 -7.92 -0.34
N PRO A 63 -11.24 -7.86 0.73
CA PRO A 63 -10.10 -8.78 0.85
C PRO A 63 -10.60 -10.23 0.96
N LYS A 64 -9.95 -11.14 0.28
CA LYS A 64 -10.35 -12.55 0.24
C LYS A 64 -9.48 -13.43 1.13
N ASP A 65 -8.20 -13.11 1.26
CA ASP A 65 -7.30 -13.90 2.07
C ASP A 65 -7.56 -13.64 3.55
N PRO A 66 -7.73 -14.70 4.37
CA PRO A 66 -8.04 -14.51 5.80
C PRO A 66 -6.96 -13.75 6.57
N ARG A 67 -5.69 -13.95 6.21
CA ARG A 67 -4.62 -13.26 6.89
C ARG A 67 -4.63 -11.76 6.56
N LEU A 68 -4.95 -11.42 5.31
CA LEU A 68 -5.11 -10.02 4.91
C LEU A 68 -6.29 -9.40 5.63
N GLN A 69 -7.40 -10.12 5.74
CA GLN A 69 -8.59 -9.62 6.46
C GLN A 69 -8.22 -9.28 7.90
N GLU A 70 -7.47 -10.16 8.55
CA GLU A 70 -7.03 -9.94 9.92
C GLU A 70 -6.13 -8.71 10.01
N PHE A 71 -5.17 -8.61 9.11
CA PHE A 71 -4.24 -7.48 9.08
C PHE A 71 -4.97 -6.16 8.92
N LEU A 72 -5.86 -6.07 7.94
CA LEU A 72 -6.59 -4.83 7.67
C LEU A 72 -7.53 -4.46 8.82
N SER A 73 -8.11 -5.45 9.48
CA SER A 73 -9.02 -5.19 10.61
C SER A 73 -8.30 -4.52 11.79
N LYS A 74 -6.99 -4.71 11.90
CA LYS A 74 -6.22 -4.16 13.00
C LYS A 74 -5.69 -2.76 12.73
N ILE A 75 -5.55 -2.37 11.46
CA ILE A 75 -4.94 -1.10 11.12
C ILE A 75 -5.93 -0.08 10.52
N LEU A 76 -7.11 -0.52 10.17
CA LEU A 76 -8.15 0.36 9.62
C LEU A 76 -9.35 0.52 10.60
#